data_6eba4e94c7a94cdbb084d4e0170659e8
#
_entry.id   6eba4e94c7a94cdbb084d4e0170659e8
#
_cell.length_a   1.000
_cell.length_b   1.000
_cell.length_c   1.000
_cell.angle_alpha   90.00
_cell.angle_beta   90.00
_cell.angle_gamma   90.00
#
_symmetry.space_group_name_H-M   'P 1'
#
loop_
_entity.id
_entity.type
_entity.pdbx_description
1 polymer ?
#
loop_
_entity_poly.entity_id
_entity_poly.type
_entity_poly.pdbx_seq_one_letter_code
_entity_poly.pdbx_strand_id
1 'polypeptide(L)'
;MFWSILAVLFVVPLVALYFVVIRSVDRYMPEPWWLLFLCLVWGAVGAVVPSVVGGLLGQEALASALNPQHTEQGVKLVENTAATFLAPLIEEPAKALGLLAIYFFSRRRVHETHGPLSGMVYGGIIGLGFTFTEDILYIVGAAEQVGAAGFFGVYFLRTILLGLGHATFTAFTGLGFGLFVTSQSGWRWAMPLFGLLLAMMAHGGRNLFSSFLALEGAGILFALMIHGLVVVLFFSLLVWLGFRDRS
;
A
#
# COMPACT_ATOMS: atom_id res chain seq x y z
N MET A 1 24.92 6.46 -1.22
CA MET A 1 25.00 6.72 0.23
C MET A 1 24.41 8.07 0.64
N PHE A 2 24.87 9.22 0.10
CA PHE A 2 24.31 10.54 0.44
C PHE A 2 22.79 10.63 0.24
N TRP A 3 22.30 10.32 -0.97
CA TRP A 3 20.86 10.35 -1.29
C TRP A 3 20.02 9.40 -0.44
N SER A 4 20.55 8.24 -0.08
CA SER A 4 19.84 7.27 0.78
C SER A 4 19.62 7.80 2.19
N ILE A 5 20.66 8.41 2.78
CA ILE A 5 20.54 9.04 4.11
C ILE A 5 19.53 10.20 4.06
N LEU A 6 19.64 11.04 3.03
CA LEU A 6 18.72 12.17 2.86
C LEU A 6 17.28 11.71 2.68
N ALA A 7 17.03 10.66 1.86
CA ALA A 7 15.68 10.11 1.66
C ALA A 7 15.09 9.59 2.98
N VAL A 8 15.86 8.86 3.78
CA VAL A 8 15.41 8.41 5.11
C VAL A 8 15.04 9.60 6.00
N LEU A 9 15.87 10.63 6.06
CA LEU A 9 15.61 11.83 6.88
C LEU A 9 14.32 12.56 6.47
N PHE A 10 13.98 12.57 5.19
CA PHE A 10 12.77 13.22 4.69
C PHE A 10 11.52 12.35 4.78
N VAL A 11 11.63 11.04 4.54
CA VAL A 11 10.48 10.11 4.52
C VAL A 11 10.02 9.76 5.93
N VAL A 12 10.95 9.54 6.88
CA VAL A 12 10.63 9.15 8.27
C VAL A 12 9.63 10.07 8.95
N PRO A 13 9.78 11.41 8.94
CA PRO A 13 8.84 12.30 9.62
C PRO A 13 7.41 12.19 9.09
N LEU A 14 7.23 12.07 7.76
CA LEU A 14 5.91 11.95 7.15
C LEU A 14 5.28 10.59 7.42
N VAL A 15 6.04 9.51 7.32
CA VAL A 15 5.57 8.17 7.68
C VAL A 15 5.17 8.11 9.16
N ALA A 16 5.94 8.71 10.04
CA ALA A 16 5.60 8.82 11.46
C ALA A 16 4.31 9.63 11.68
N LEU A 17 4.13 10.74 10.96
CA LEU A 17 2.89 11.52 11.00
C LEU A 17 1.69 10.68 10.53
N TYR A 18 1.79 10.01 9.39
CA TYR A 18 0.73 9.15 8.86
C TYR A 18 0.40 7.99 9.80
N PHE A 19 1.42 7.39 10.42
CA PHE A 19 1.25 6.35 11.43
C PHE A 19 0.39 6.87 12.61
N VAL A 20 0.75 8.05 13.15
CA VAL A 20 0.01 8.66 14.26
C VAL A 20 -1.42 9.00 13.83
N VAL A 21 -1.61 9.53 12.62
CA VAL A 21 -2.95 9.85 12.08
C VAL A 21 -3.82 8.60 11.98
N ILE A 22 -3.34 7.53 11.37
CA ILE A 22 -4.08 6.26 11.24
C ILE A 22 -4.43 5.71 12.63
N ARG A 23 -3.45 5.66 13.54
CA ARG A 23 -3.66 5.15 14.90
C ARG A 23 -4.62 6.03 15.71
N SER A 24 -4.64 7.35 15.50
CA SER A 24 -5.47 8.26 16.28
C SER A 24 -6.98 8.04 16.10
N VAL A 25 -7.37 7.36 15.01
CA VAL A 25 -8.79 7.02 14.76
C VAL A 25 -9.26 5.89 15.67
N ASP A 26 -8.36 4.97 16.00
CA ASP A 26 -8.61 3.86 16.93
C ASP A 26 -8.37 4.29 18.39
N ARG A 27 -9.16 5.26 18.85
CA ARG A 27 -8.96 5.85 20.19
C ARG A 27 -9.70 5.13 21.31
N TYR A 28 -10.67 4.27 21.02
CA TYR A 28 -11.51 3.63 22.02
C TYR A 28 -11.02 2.24 22.46
N MET A 29 -10.43 1.50 21.52
CA MET A 29 -9.78 0.21 21.79
C MET A 29 -8.43 0.16 21.05
N PRO A 30 -7.47 1.00 21.46
CA PRO A 30 -6.26 1.21 20.68
C PRO A 30 -5.42 -0.06 20.62
N GLU A 31 -5.05 -0.42 19.40
CA GLU A 31 -4.19 -1.56 19.15
C GLU A 31 -2.81 -1.39 19.81
N PRO A 32 -2.19 -2.47 20.30
CA PRO A 32 -0.93 -2.40 21.01
C PRO A 32 0.21 -1.94 20.10
N TRP A 33 1.04 -1.01 20.59
CA TRP A 33 2.13 -0.40 19.84
C TRP A 33 3.11 -1.39 19.23
N TRP A 34 3.42 -2.45 19.97
CA TRP A 34 4.34 -3.48 19.47
C TRP A 34 3.81 -4.22 18.26
N LEU A 35 2.50 -4.44 18.19
CA LEU A 35 1.87 -5.10 17.05
C LEU A 35 1.80 -4.18 15.83
N LEU A 36 1.47 -2.89 16.04
CA LEU A 36 1.54 -1.89 14.97
C LEU A 36 2.97 -1.73 14.45
N PHE A 37 3.97 -1.79 15.33
CA PHE A 37 5.37 -1.76 14.90
C PHE A 37 5.74 -2.99 14.06
N LEU A 38 5.29 -4.18 14.44
CA LEU A 38 5.48 -5.40 13.64
C LEU A 38 4.78 -5.29 12.28
N CYS A 39 3.58 -4.69 12.22
CA CYS A 39 2.89 -4.38 10.96
C CYS A 39 3.74 -3.47 10.06
N LEU A 40 4.29 -2.40 10.63
CA LEU A 40 5.15 -1.47 9.89
C LEU A 40 6.40 -2.18 9.35
N VAL A 41 7.07 -2.98 10.19
CA VAL A 41 8.27 -3.76 9.80
C VAL A 41 7.93 -4.80 8.74
N TRP A 42 6.79 -5.49 8.88
CA TRP A 42 6.34 -6.42 7.83
C TRP A 42 6.16 -5.70 6.49
N GLY A 43 5.46 -4.57 6.48
CA GLY A 43 5.29 -3.77 5.28
C GLY A 43 6.62 -3.34 4.67
N ALA A 44 7.52 -2.79 5.52
CA ALA A 44 8.79 -2.22 5.08
C ALA A 44 9.82 -3.26 4.57
N VAL A 45 9.77 -4.48 5.07
CA VAL A 45 10.75 -5.53 4.74
C VAL A 45 10.08 -6.80 4.25
N GLY A 46 9.15 -7.36 5.05
CA GLY A 46 8.54 -8.67 4.77
C GLY A 46 7.73 -8.70 3.47
N ALA A 47 7.04 -7.61 3.15
CA ALA A 47 6.29 -7.50 1.90
C ALA A 47 7.14 -6.97 0.74
N VAL A 48 8.08 -6.06 0.98
CA VAL A 48 8.92 -5.47 -0.08
C VAL A 48 9.83 -6.51 -0.72
N VAL A 49 10.49 -7.37 0.06
CA VAL A 49 11.44 -8.36 -0.47
C VAL A 49 10.80 -9.28 -1.51
N PRO A 50 9.69 -10.00 -1.22
CA PRO A 50 9.04 -10.84 -2.23
C PRO A 50 8.45 -10.01 -3.39
N SER A 51 8.04 -8.75 -3.15
CA SER A 51 7.53 -7.87 -4.19
C SER A 51 8.62 -7.48 -5.20
N VAL A 52 9.81 -7.14 -4.73
CA VAL A 52 10.95 -6.85 -5.61
C VAL A 52 11.35 -8.07 -6.42
N VAL A 53 11.50 -9.23 -5.77
CA VAL A 53 11.88 -10.47 -6.47
C VAL A 53 10.81 -10.88 -7.48
N GLY A 54 9.55 -10.90 -7.08
CA GLY A 54 8.44 -11.24 -7.96
C GLY A 54 8.26 -10.23 -9.10
N GLY A 55 8.47 -8.94 -8.82
CA GLY A 55 8.43 -7.87 -9.81
C GLY A 55 9.50 -8.03 -10.88
N LEU A 56 10.75 -8.32 -10.50
CA LEU A 56 11.86 -8.56 -11.45
C LEU A 56 11.59 -9.76 -12.34
N LEU A 57 11.22 -10.91 -11.75
CA LEU A 57 10.91 -12.12 -12.50
C LEU A 57 9.70 -11.95 -13.42
N GLY A 58 8.67 -11.27 -12.93
CA GLY A 58 7.46 -11.01 -13.72
C GLY A 58 7.69 -10.02 -14.85
N GLN A 59 8.51 -8.97 -14.65
CA GLN A 59 8.88 -8.05 -15.73
C GLN A 59 9.70 -8.73 -16.82
N GLU A 60 10.62 -9.63 -16.47
CA GLU A 60 11.38 -10.41 -17.44
C GLU A 60 10.46 -11.31 -18.27
N ALA A 61 9.51 -11.99 -17.63
CA ALA A 61 8.52 -12.80 -18.31
C ALA A 61 7.62 -11.96 -19.25
N LEU A 62 7.17 -10.78 -18.79
CA LEU A 62 6.41 -9.83 -19.61
C LEU A 62 7.22 -9.30 -20.78
N ALA A 63 8.50 -8.96 -20.57
CA ALA A 63 9.38 -8.49 -21.62
C ALA A 63 9.56 -9.54 -22.71
N SER A 64 9.78 -10.79 -22.32
CA SER A 64 9.89 -11.90 -23.24
C SER A 64 8.62 -12.15 -24.06
N ALA A 65 7.44 -11.94 -23.45
CA ALA A 65 6.16 -12.18 -24.10
C ALA A 65 5.67 -10.98 -24.95
N LEU A 66 5.85 -9.75 -24.48
CA LEU A 66 5.29 -8.54 -25.09
C LEU A 66 6.30 -7.76 -25.94
N ASN A 67 7.58 -7.93 -25.71
CA ASN A 67 8.65 -7.21 -26.41
C ASN A 67 9.84 -8.11 -26.80
N PRO A 68 9.62 -9.23 -27.51
CA PRO A 68 10.71 -10.13 -27.90
C PRO A 68 11.73 -9.47 -28.84
N GLN A 69 11.39 -8.35 -29.48
CA GLN A 69 12.26 -7.59 -30.37
C GLN A 69 12.98 -6.42 -29.68
N HIS A 70 12.77 -6.23 -28.38
CA HIS A 70 13.38 -5.18 -27.54
C HIS A 70 13.21 -3.75 -28.08
N THR A 71 12.03 -3.43 -28.61
CA THR A 71 11.70 -2.09 -29.10
C THR A 71 11.45 -1.12 -27.94
N GLU A 72 11.69 0.20 -28.15
CA GLU A 72 11.38 1.21 -27.13
C GLU A 72 9.89 1.25 -26.75
N GLN A 73 9.00 1.10 -27.74
CA GLN A 73 7.56 1.03 -27.50
C GLN A 73 7.20 -0.21 -26.67
N GLY A 74 7.83 -1.34 -26.95
CA GLY A 74 7.66 -2.57 -26.19
C GLY A 74 8.16 -2.43 -24.75
N VAL A 75 9.27 -1.74 -24.51
CA VAL A 75 9.75 -1.45 -23.14
C VAL A 75 8.71 -0.68 -22.35
N LYS A 76 8.17 0.41 -22.90
CA LYS A 76 7.11 1.20 -22.25
C LYS A 76 5.84 0.38 -22.00
N LEU A 77 5.46 -0.48 -22.96
CA LEU A 77 4.31 -1.37 -22.78
C LEU A 77 4.54 -2.36 -21.62
N VAL A 78 5.71 -2.95 -21.52
CA VAL A 78 6.08 -3.86 -20.42
C VAL A 78 6.04 -3.12 -19.09
N GLU A 79 6.69 -1.96 -18.98
CA GLU A 79 6.72 -1.15 -17.76
C GLU A 79 5.30 -0.77 -17.30
N ASN A 80 4.48 -0.24 -18.20
CA ASN A 80 3.11 0.17 -17.89
C ASN A 80 2.23 -1.03 -17.49
N THR A 81 2.39 -2.18 -18.17
CA THR A 81 1.65 -3.41 -17.86
C THR A 81 2.10 -3.96 -16.50
N ALA A 82 3.40 -3.96 -16.24
CA ALA A 82 3.93 -4.38 -14.95
C ALA A 82 3.43 -3.48 -13.81
N ALA A 83 3.51 -2.18 -13.95
CA ALA A 83 3.04 -1.24 -12.94
C ALA A 83 1.52 -1.38 -12.66
N THR A 84 0.71 -1.56 -13.72
CA THR A 84 -0.76 -1.56 -13.61
C THR A 84 -1.30 -2.89 -13.10
N PHE A 85 -0.77 -4.00 -13.56
CA PHE A 85 -1.35 -5.33 -13.27
C PHE A 85 -0.43 -6.20 -12.43
N LEU A 86 0.86 -6.28 -12.77
CA LEU A 86 1.78 -7.19 -12.09
C LEU A 86 2.10 -6.72 -10.67
N ALA A 87 2.40 -5.44 -10.48
CA ALA A 87 2.74 -4.91 -9.17
C ALA A 87 1.60 -5.15 -8.15
N PRO A 88 0.33 -4.77 -8.39
CA PRO A 88 -0.77 -5.08 -7.46
C PRO A 88 -0.95 -6.57 -7.18
N LEU A 89 -0.77 -7.42 -8.21
CA LEU A 89 -0.89 -8.88 -8.08
C LEU A 89 0.19 -9.53 -7.20
N ILE A 90 1.33 -8.90 -7.06
CA ILE A 90 2.44 -9.40 -6.22
C ILE A 90 2.44 -8.72 -4.87
N GLU A 91 2.29 -7.40 -4.84
CA GLU A 91 2.46 -6.59 -3.64
C GLU A 91 1.31 -6.74 -2.65
N GLU A 92 0.05 -6.69 -3.12
CA GLU A 92 -1.08 -6.77 -2.18
C GLU A 92 -1.19 -8.15 -1.51
N PRO A 93 -0.95 -9.30 -2.19
CA PRO A 93 -0.81 -10.58 -1.50
C PRO A 93 0.36 -10.63 -0.52
N ALA A 94 1.54 -10.06 -0.86
CA ALA A 94 2.68 -10.03 0.05
C ALA A 94 2.37 -9.24 1.33
N LYS A 95 1.66 -8.11 1.21
CA LYS A 95 1.16 -7.32 2.34
C LYS A 95 0.09 -8.09 3.14
N ALA A 96 -0.83 -8.79 2.44
CA ALA A 96 -1.88 -9.59 3.05
C ALA A 96 -1.36 -10.74 3.91
N LEU A 97 -0.20 -11.31 3.60
CA LEU A 97 0.45 -12.33 4.45
C LEU A 97 0.73 -11.81 5.87
N GLY A 98 1.06 -10.54 6.04
CA GLY A 98 1.21 -9.91 7.35
C GLY A 98 -0.10 -9.89 8.14
N LEU A 99 -1.20 -9.51 7.48
CA LEU A 99 -2.53 -9.58 8.10
C LEU A 99 -2.89 -11.00 8.48
N LEU A 100 -2.66 -11.96 7.58
CA LEU A 100 -2.91 -13.36 7.83
C LEU A 100 -2.13 -13.86 9.07
N ALA A 101 -0.85 -13.49 9.18
CA ALA A 101 -0.02 -13.82 10.33
C ALA A 101 -0.60 -13.24 11.64
N ILE A 102 -1.00 -11.96 11.64
CA ILE A 102 -1.62 -11.32 12.80
C ILE A 102 -2.86 -12.11 13.24
N TYR A 103 -3.78 -12.41 12.32
CA TYR A 103 -5.01 -13.12 12.64
C TYR A 103 -4.77 -14.54 13.14
N PHE A 104 -3.75 -15.25 12.65
CA PHE A 104 -3.39 -16.58 13.14
C PHE A 104 -2.74 -16.55 14.53
N PHE A 105 -1.84 -15.61 14.78
CA PHE A 105 -1.07 -15.55 16.02
C PHE A 105 -1.82 -14.87 17.16
N SER A 106 -2.63 -13.85 16.87
CA SER A 106 -3.38 -13.12 17.89
C SER A 106 -4.59 -13.90 18.43
N ARG A 107 -5.18 -14.80 17.64
CA ARG A 107 -6.29 -15.69 18.09
C ARG A 107 -5.99 -16.44 19.39
N ARG A 108 -4.72 -16.67 19.70
CA ARG A 108 -4.30 -17.46 20.89
C ARG A 108 -3.86 -16.60 22.08
N ARG A 109 -3.60 -15.31 21.89
CA ARG A 109 -2.95 -14.46 22.90
C ARG A 109 -3.69 -13.18 23.26
N VAL A 110 -4.55 -12.70 22.40
CA VAL A 110 -5.28 -11.43 22.61
C VAL A 110 -6.76 -11.76 22.60
N HIS A 111 -7.41 -11.62 23.74
CA HIS A 111 -8.86 -11.83 23.92
C HIS A 111 -9.68 -10.67 23.31
N GLU A 112 -9.04 -9.80 22.54
CA GLU A 112 -9.69 -8.65 21.93
C GLU A 112 -10.28 -9.04 20.57
N THR A 113 -11.53 -8.71 20.39
CA THR A 113 -12.27 -8.89 19.13
C THR A 113 -11.70 -7.94 18.09
N HIS A 114 -10.76 -8.45 17.28
CA HIS A 114 -10.30 -7.71 16.12
C HIS A 114 -11.47 -7.52 15.14
N GLY A 115 -12.02 -6.31 15.12
CA GLY A 115 -13.12 -5.94 14.24
C GLY A 115 -12.65 -5.34 12.91
N PRO A 116 -13.60 -4.85 12.10
CA PRO A 116 -13.30 -4.16 10.86
C PRO A 116 -12.36 -2.96 11.03
N LEU A 117 -12.49 -2.19 12.10
CA LEU A 117 -11.62 -1.04 12.40
C LEU A 117 -10.18 -1.50 12.63
N SER A 118 -9.96 -2.46 13.54
CA SER A 118 -8.63 -3.02 13.81
C SER A 118 -7.99 -3.58 12.53
N GLY A 119 -8.78 -4.29 11.71
CA GLY A 119 -8.31 -4.80 10.42
C GLY A 119 -7.82 -3.69 9.50
N MET A 120 -8.59 -2.59 9.36
CA MET A 120 -8.19 -1.44 8.56
C MET A 120 -6.94 -0.75 9.12
N VAL A 121 -6.80 -0.64 10.44
CA VAL A 121 -5.62 -0.05 11.08
C VAL A 121 -4.38 -0.90 10.82
N TYR A 122 -4.44 -2.23 11.04
CA TYR A 122 -3.32 -3.12 10.73
C TYR A 122 -2.94 -3.08 9.25
N GLY A 123 -3.92 -3.18 8.34
CA GLY A 123 -3.69 -3.10 6.91
C GLY A 123 -3.08 -1.76 6.51
N GLY A 124 -3.59 -0.65 7.06
CA GLY A 124 -3.08 0.69 6.83
C GLY A 124 -1.62 0.85 7.27
N ILE A 125 -1.25 0.32 8.43
CA ILE A 125 0.12 0.38 8.93
C ILE A 125 1.07 -0.53 8.12
N ILE A 126 0.62 -1.72 7.69
CA ILE A 126 1.41 -2.58 6.77
C ILE A 126 1.66 -1.84 5.45
N GLY A 127 0.61 -1.25 4.85
CA GLY A 127 0.75 -0.46 3.63
C GLY A 127 1.68 0.74 3.81
N LEU A 128 1.62 1.42 4.95
CA LEU A 128 2.51 2.53 5.28
C LEU A 128 3.97 2.10 5.40
N GLY A 129 4.24 0.92 5.99
CA GLY A 129 5.58 0.33 6.01
C GLY A 129 6.11 0.06 4.60
N PHE A 130 5.26 -0.43 3.71
CA PHE A 130 5.61 -0.64 2.30
C PHE A 130 5.93 0.68 1.60
N THR A 131 5.08 1.73 1.77
CA THR A 131 5.35 3.09 1.28
C THR A 131 6.71 3.59 1.73
N PHE A 132 7.07 3.40 3.02
CA PHE A 132 8.34 3.84 3.56
C PHE A 132 9.53 3.37 2.73
N THR A 133 9.61 2.07 2.47
CA THR A 133 10.75 1.50 1.73
C THR A 133 10.68 1.83 0.25
N GLU A 134 9.50 1.71 -0.35
CA GLU A 134 9.32 1.97 -1.77
C GLU A 134 9.63 3.43 -2.12
N ASP A 135 9.16 4.38 -1.34
CA ASP A 135 9.43 5.81 -1.58
C ASP A 135 10.92 6.13 -1.49
N ILE A 136 11.64 5.54 -0.52
CA ILE A 136 13.10 5.71 -0.41
C ILE A 136 13.78 5.19 -1.70
N LEU A 137 13.39 4.02 -2.20
CA LEU A 137 13.98 3.45 -3.43
C LEU A 137 13.72 4.35 -4.64
N TYR A 138 12.49 4.85 -4.83
CA TYR A 138 12.15 5.74 -5.94
C TYR A 138 12.83 7.10 -5.84
N ILE A 139 12.89 7.71 -4.64
CA ILE A 139 13.55 9.00 -4.41
C ILE A 139 15.05 8.90 -4.70
N VAL A 140 15.70 7.83 -4.23
CA VAL A 140 17.13 7.59 -4.48
C VAL A 140 17.37 7.37 -5.96
N GLY A 141 16.58 6.52 -6.62
CA GLY A 141 16.71 6.26 -8.06
C GLY A 141 16.55 7.53 -8.92
N ALA A 142 15.58 8.39 -8.61
CA ALA A 142 15.41 9.66 -9.30
C ALA A 142 16.53 10.65 -9.01
N ALA A 143 17.03 10.68 -7.78
CA ALA A 143 18.15 11.55 -7.40
C ALA A 143 19.47 11.15 -8.08
N GLU A 144 19.68 9.85 -8.30
CA GLU A 144 20.86 9.35 -9.02
C GLU A 144 20.80 9.72 -10.52
N GLN A 145 19.60 9.84 -11.10
CA GLN A 145 19.42 10.20 -12.51
C GLN A 145 19.52 11.71 -12.76
N VAL A 146 18.82 12.53 -11.97
CA VAL A 146 18.66 13.96 -12.22
C VAL A 146 18.94 14.86 -10.99
N GLY A 147 19.64 14.33 -9.99
CA GLY A 147 20.08 15.07 -8.83
C GLY A 147 18.95 15.54 -7.91
N ALA A 148 19.13 16.73 -7.32
CA ALA A 148 18.17 17.29 -6.37
C ALA A 148 16.76 17.50 -6.94
N ALA A 149 16.62 17.80 -8.21
CA ALA A 149 15.34 17.96 -8.87
C ALA A 149 14.53 16.65 -8.86
N GLY A 150 15.18 15.51 -9.16
CA GLY A 150 14.57 14.18 -9.06
C GLY A 150 14.19 13.84 -7.63
N PHE A 151 15.11 14.11 -6.67
CA PHE A 151 14.85 13.89 -5.26
C PHE A 151 13.57 14.60 -4.78
N PHE A 152 13.50 15.91 -4.92
CA PHE A 152 12.38 16.69 -4.41
C PHE A 152 11.10 16.46 -5.21
N GLY A 153 11.20 16.26 -6.53
CA GLY A 153 10.05 15.95 -7.37
C GLY A 153 9.36 14.64 -6.97
N VAL A 154 10.12 13.57 -6.82
CA VAL A 154 9.58 12.26 -6.40
C VAL A 154 9.14 12.28 -4.93
N TYR A 155 9.89 12.90 -4.03
CA TYR A 155 9.50 13.07 -2.64
C TYR A 155 8.14 13.79 -2.52
N PHE A 156 7.96 14.90 -3.21
CA PHE A 156 6.71 15.66 -3.18
C PHE A 156 5.54 14.84 -3.73
N LEU A 157 5.73 14.21 -4.89
CA LEU A 157 4.67 13.45 -5.54
C LEU A 157 4.31 12.19 -4.75
N ARG A 158 5.30 11.35 -4.41
CA ARG A 158 5.05 10.03 -3.83
C ARG A 158 4.80 10.07 -2.33
N THR A 159 5.60 10.84 -1.59
CA THR A 159 5.52 10.82 -0.12
C THR A 159 4.50 11.82 0.42
N ILE A 160 4.43 13.04 -0.16
CA ILE A 160 3.47 14.05 0.31
C ILE A 160 2.08 13.84 -0.31
N LEU A 161 1.98 13.79 -1.63
CA LEU A 161 0.69 13.72 -2.31
C LEU A 161 0.09 12.32 -2.32
N LEU A 162 0.91 11.28 -2.52
CA LEU A 162 0.47 9.89 -2.71
C LEU A 162 0.83 8.96 -1.53
N GLY A 163 1.46 9.46 -0.48
CA GLY A 163 2.05 8.66 0.61
C GLY A 163 1.09 7.77 1.38
N LEU A 164 -0.23 8.06 1.37
CA LEU A 164 -1.27 7.22 1.95
C LEU A 164 -1.80 6.13 1.00
N GLY A 165 -1.29 6.03 -0.23
CA GLY A 165 -1.81 5.10 -1.23
C GLY A 165 -1.80 3.65 -0.76
N HIS A 166 -0.63 3.09 -0.46
CA HIS A 166 -0.56 1.70 -0.01
C HIS A 166 -1.26 1.46 1.33
N ALA A 167 -1.25 2.48 2.22
CA ALA A 167 -2.01 2.39 3.46
C ALA A 167 -3.51 2.21 3.19
N THR A 168 -4.08 2.97 2.26
CA THR A 168 -5.50 2.87 1.90
C THR A 168 -5.83 1.58 1.17
N PHE A 169 -4.96 1.12 0.25
CA PHE A 169 -5.20 -0.14 -0.48
C PHE A 169 -5.18 -1.33 0.45
N THR A 170 -4.11 -1.49 1.23
CA THR A 170 -3.98 -2.64 2.15
C THR A 170 -5.01 -2.60 3.28
N ALA A 171 -5.53 -1.42 3.65
CA ALA A 171 -6.63 -1.29 4.60
C ALA A 171 -7.92 -1.97 4.12
N PHE A 172 -8.21 -2.02 2.81
CA PHE A 172 -9.34 -2.80 2.29
C PHE A 172 -9.17 -4.30 2.52
N THR A 173 -7.95 -4.82 2.35
CA THR A 173 -7.64 -6.21 2.74
C THR A 173 -7.86 -6.41 4.24
N GLY A 174 -7.39 -5.48 5.06
CA GLY A 174 -7.60 -5.49 6.50
C GLY A 174 -9.08 -5.47 6.90
N LEU A 175 -9.89 -4.63 6.24
CA LEU A 175 -11.35 -4.60 6.40
C LEU A 175 -11.96 -5.98 6.14
N GLY A 176 -11.55 -6.64 5.06
CA GLY A 176 -12.01 -7.99 4.72
C GLY A 176 -11.69 -9.01 5.81
N PHE A 177 -10.49 -8.97 6.39
CA PHE A 177 -10.12 -9.81 7.54
C PHE A 177 -10.94 -9.48 8.80
N GLY A 178 -11.14 -8.21 9.11
CA GLY A 178 -11.96 -7.79 10.25
C GLY A 178 -13.41 -8.25 10.12
N LEU A 179 -13.99 -8.15 8.93
CA LEU A 179 -15.33 -8.67 8.62
C LEU A 179 -15.39 -10.19 8.71
N PHE A 180 -14.35 -10.91 8.30
CA PHE A 180 -14.26 -12.37 8.45
C PHE A 180 -14.39 -12.79 9.91
N VAL A 181 -13.75 -12.07 10.82
CA VAL A 181 -13.76 -12.44 12.25
C VAL A 181 -15.08 -12.14 12.91
N THR A 182 -15.73 -11.02 12.56
CA THR A 182 -16.95 -10.55 13.25
C THR A 182 -18.25 -11.02 12.62
N SER A 183 -18.23 -11.42 11.34
CA SER A 183 -19.45 -11.85 10.63
C SER A 183 -19.84 -13.28 11.01
N GLN A 184 -21.16 -13.49 11.21
CA GLN A 184 -21.76 -14.81 11.37
C GLN A 184 -22.28 -15.39 10.04
N SER A 185 -22.22 -14.64 8.96
CA SER A 185 -22.68 -15.07 7.62
C SER A 185 -21.78 -16.19 7.06
N GLY A 186 -22.35 -17.09 6.29
CA GLY A 186 -21.59 -18.08 5.50
C GLY A 186 -20.60 -17.44 4.51
N TRP A 187 -20.89 -16.21 4.06
CA TRP A 187 -20.02 -15.43 3.17
C TRP A 187 -18.76 -14.88 3.84
N ARG A 188 -18.62 -14.98 5.16
CA ARG A 188 -17.45 -14.47 5.90
C ARG A 188 -16.12 -14.93 5.32
N TRP A 189 -16.07 -16.17 4.82
CA TRP A 189 -14.85 -16.75 4.25
C TRP A 189 -14.39 -16.07 2.94
N ALA A 190 -15.31 -15.43 2.22
CA ALA A 190 -15.00 -14.67 1.02
C ALA A 190 -14.52 -13.24 1.33
N MET A 191 -14.75 -12.69 2.52
CA MET A 191 -14.46 -11.30 2.86
C MET A 191 -12.97 -10.94 2.72
N PRO A 192 -11.98 -11.75 3.20
CA PRO A 192 -10.56 -11.43 3.01
C PRO A 192 -10.17 -11.37 1.53
N LEU A 193 -10.68 -12.31 0.73
CA LEU A 193 -10.43 -12.33 -0.71
C LEU A 193 -11.05 -11.09 -1.39
N PHE A 194 -12.27 -10.72 -1.01
CA PHE A 194 -12.94 -9.55 -1.55
C PHE A 194 -12.18 -8.26 -1.21
N GLY A 195 -11.72 -8.13 0.05
CA GLY A 195 -10.88 -7.02 0.47
C GLY A 195 -9.56 -6.96 -0.29
N LEU A 196 -8.91 -8.10 -0.53
CA LEU A 196 -7.68 -8.20 -1.31
C LEU A 196 -7.90 -7.79 -2.78
N LEU A 197 -8.97 -8.26 -3.41
CA LEU A 197 -9.32 -7.87 -4.78
C LEU A 197 -9.59 -6.36 -4.88
N LEU A 198 -10.27 -5.78 -3.89
CA LEU A 198 -10.52 -4.35 -3.83
C LEU A 198 -9.22 -3.55 -3.70
N ALA A 199 -8.29 -4.02 -2.86
CA ALA A 199 -6.96 -3.45 -2.73
C ALA A 199 -6.19 -3.47 -4.05
N MET A 200 -6.16 -4.62 -4.73
CA MET A 200 -5.52 -4.77 -6.05
C MET A 200 -6.14 -3.85 -7.10
N MET A 201 -7.48 -3.75 -7.13
CA MET A 201 -8.19 -2.87 -8.07
C MET A 201 -7.89 -1.38 -7.81
N ALA A 202 -7.89 -0.95 -6.55
CA ALA A 202 -7.58 0.43 -6.18
C ALA A 202 -6.12 0.78 -6.51
N HIS A 203 -5.19 -0.14 -6.21
CA HIS A 203 -3.77 0.01 -6.53
C HIS A 203 -3.53 0.04 -8.03
N GLY A 204 -4.01 -0.97 -8.77
CA GLY A 204 -3.86 -1.06 -10.23
C GLY A 204 -4.56 0.09 -10.95
N GLY A 205 -5.74 0.50 -10.49
CA GLY A 205 -6.45 1.66 -11.02
C GLY A 205 -5.65 2.94 -10.89
N ARG A 206 -5.04 3.21 -9.72
CA ARG A 206 -4.14 4.37 -9.57
C ARG A 206 -2.96 4.29 -10.54
N ASN A 207 -2.33 3.11 -10.65
CA ASN A 207 -1.17 2.93 -11.51
C ASN A 207 -1.53 3.02 -13.00
N LEU A 208 -2.71 2.54 -13.40
CA LEU A 208 -3.22 2.69 -14.77
C LEU A 208 -3.24 4.16 -15.21
N PHE A 209 -3.81 5.03 -14.37
CA PHE A 209 -3.89 6.45 -14.70
C PHE A 209 -2.52 7.14 -14.69
N SER A 210 -1.63 6.79 -13.77
CA SER A 210 -0.30 7.36 -13.72
C SER A 210 0.63 6.87 -14.83
N SER A 211 0.44 5.65 -15.34
CA SER A 211 1.33 5.03 -16.33
C SER A 211 0.82 5.21 -17.77
N PHE A 212 -0.40 4.80 -18.06
CA PHE A 212 -0.93 4.81 -19.44
C PHE A 212 -1.49 6.17 -19.87
N LEU A 213 -2.03 6.96 -18.94
CA LEU A 213 -2.69 8.22 -19.23
C LEU A 213 -1.83 9.46 -18.90
N ALA A 214 -0.61 9.26 -18.42
CA ALA A 214 0.31 10.35 -18.07
C ALA A 214 0.81 11.17 -19.29
N LEU A 215 0.57 10.70 -20.50
CA LEU A 215 1.14 11.24 -21.75
C LEU A 215 0.82 12.71 -22.00
N GLU A 216 -0.20 13.32 -21.35
CA GLU A 216 -0.60 14.71 -21.59
C GLU A 216 -0.89 15.52 -20.29
N GLY A 217 -0.36 15.11 -19.16
CA GLY A 217 -0.62 15.79 -17.87
C GLY A 217 -2.01 15.52 -17.26
N ALA A 218 -3.02 15.23 -18.06
CA ALA A 218 -4.37 14.90 -17.59
C ALA A 218 -4.38 13.60 -16.79
N GLY A 219 -3.58 12.60 -17.14
CA GLY A 219 -3.48 11.34 -16.43
C GLY A 219 -3.00 11.49 -14.98
N ILE A 220 -2.06 12.39 -14.72
CA ILE A 220 -1.60 12.69 -13.36
C ILE A 220 -2.73 13.31 -12.53
N LEU A 221 -3.50 14.23 -13.10
CA LEU A 221 -4.65 14.82 -12.40
C LEU A 221 -5.71 13.77 -12.07
N PHE A 222 -6.04 12.87 -13.00
CA PHE A 222 -6.96 11.76 -12.74
C PHE A 222 -6.42 10.81 -11.67
N ALA A 223 -5.13 10.46 -11.71
CA ALA A 223 -4.50 9.64 -10.69
C ALA A 223 -4.60 10.29 -9.30
N LEU A 224 -4.34 11.60 -9.18
CA LEU A 224 -4.48 12.36 -7.95
C LEU A 224 -5.94 12.45 -7.48
N MET A 225 -6.91 12.62 -8.38
CA MET A 225 -8.33 12.65 -8.04
C MET A 225 -8.80 11.28 -7.51
N ILE A 226 -8.45 10.18 -8.17
CA ILE A 226 -8.78 8.82 -7.72
C ILE A 226 -8.11 8.54 -6.38
N HIS A 227 -6.83 8.89 -6.25
CA HIS A 227 -6.11 8.75 -4.98
C HIS A 227 -6.81 9.53 -3.85
N GLY A 228 -7.13 10.80 -4.08
CA GLY A 228 -7.86 11.63 -3.12
C GLY A 228 -9.21 11.03 -2.73
N LEU A 229 -9.99 10.52 -3.69
CA LEU A 229 -11.26 9.86 -3.43
C LEU A 229 -11.08 8.60 -2.56
N VAL A 230 -10.09 7.76 -2.87
CA VAL A 230 -9.81 6.53 -2.11
C VAL A 230 -9.34 6.86 -0.69
N VAL A 231 -8.51 7.90 -0.52
CA VAL A 231 -8.07 8.38 0.81
C VAL A 231 -9.26 8.92 1.62
N VAL A 232 -10.13 9.73 1.01
CA VAL A 232 -11.34 10.23 1.67
C VAL A 232 -12.25 9.08 2.09
N LEU A 233 -12.47 8.09 1.22
CA LEU A 233 -13.24 6.91 1.55
C LEU A 233 -12.61 6.13 2.71
N PHE A 234 -11.30 5.94 2.71
CA PHE A 234 -10.57 5.28 3.77
C PHE A 234 -10.79 5.96 5.13
N PHE A 235 -10.54 7.26 5.23
CA PHE A 235 -10.75 8.00 6.49
C PHE A 235 -12.22 8.07 6.90
N SER A 236 -13.14 8.18 5.94
CA SER A 236 -14.58 8.16 6.23
C SER A 236 -15.02 6.83 6.84
N LEU A 237 -14.53 5.71 6.29
CA LEU A 237 -14.80 4.37 6.84
C LEU A 237 -14.15 4.19 8.22
N LEU A 238 -12.89 4.60 8.39
CA LEU A 238 -12.22 4.54 9.70
C LEU A 238 -12.99 5.31 10.76
N VAL A 239 -13.36 6.55 10.47
CA VAL A 239 -14.10 7.41 11.40
C VAL A 239 -15.48 6.82 11.70
N TRP A 240 -16.21 6.35 10.67
CA TRP A 240 -17.52 5.73 10.84
C TRP A 240 -17.45 4.47 11.70
N LEU A 241 -16.48 3.57 11.44
CA LEU A 241 -16.26 2.39 12.27
C LEU A 241 -15.87 2.75 13.70
N GLY A 242 -14.98 3.74 13.88
CA GLY A 242 -14.62 4.23 15.21
C GLY A 242 -15.77 4.83 16.00
N PHE A 243 -16.80 5.39 15.34
CA PHE A 243 -18.03 5.82 16.02
C PHE A 243 -18.94 4.63 16.37
N ARG A 244 -18.98 3.60 15.53
CA ARG A 244 -19.80 2.41 15.75
C ARG A 244 -19.28 1.55 16.90
N ASP A 245 -17.99 1.49 17.11
CA ASP A 245 -17.37 0.76 18.22
C ASP A 245 -17.59 1.43 19.61
N ARG A 246 -18.26 2.61 19.62
CA ARG A 246 -18.70 3.29 20.87
C ARG A 246 -20.02 2.76 21.43
N SER A 247 -20.84 2.12 20.61
CA SER A 247 -22.19 1.65 20.97
C SER A 247 -22.21 0.17 21.35
#